data_f3a698bb9af1212abb9ea0969f343312
#
_entry.id   f3a698bb9af1212abb9ea0969f343312
#
_cell.length_a   1.000
_cell.length_b   1.000
_cell.length_c   1.000
_cell.angle_alpha   90.00
_cell.angle_beta   90.00
_cell.angle_gamma   90.00
#
_symmetry.space_group_name_H-M   'P 1'
#
loop_
_entity.id
_entity.type
_entity.pdbx_description
1 polymer ?
#
loop_
_entity_poly.entity_id
_entity_poly.type
_entity_poly.pdbx_seq_one_letter_code
_entity_poly.pdbx_strand_id
1 'polypeptide(L)'
;MYNAEQNTPFNAVDIERLPDGKTRVILHDNIASEVRTDEGVEHTVYIADEVAFITSEAITPEYATEHFADLWYYAENGETRDEKYARLVDAYVREKYSQSAVEAIINNYLSAPENEEYKAEFAALQTYREECKDKAKAEV
;
A
#
# COMPACT_ATOMS: atom_id res chain seq x y z
N MET A 1 -9.63 2.51 -7.92
CA MET A 1 -9.50 2.11 -9.34
C MET A 1 -10.82 2.26 -10.05
N TYR A 2 -10.81 2.80 -11.22
CA TYR A 2 -11.99 2.90 -12.08
C TYR A 2 -11.59 2.73 -13.55
N ASN A 3 -12.56 2.39 -14.38
CA ASN A 3 -12.33 2.27 -15.82
C ASN A 3 -12.39 3.65 -16.47
N ALA A 4 -11.32 4.01 -17.17
CA ALA A 4 -11.22 5.26 -17.92
C ALA A 4 -11.40 5.01 -19.41
N GLU A 5 -12.00 5.97 -20.10
CA GLU A 5 -12.21 5.95 -21.54
C GLU A 5 -11.84 7.29 -22.16
N GLN A 6 -11.23 7.26 -23.33
CA GLN A 6 -10.94 8.46 -24.12
C GLN A 6 -10.73 8.16 -25.60
N ASN A 7 -10.66 9.20 -26.42
CA ASN A 7 -10.51 9.07 -27.87
C ASN A 7 -9.06 8.93 -28.32
N THR A 8 -8.10 9.09 -27.41
CA THR A 8 -6.66 9.00 -27.70
C THR A 8 -6.04 7.91 -26.82
N PRO A 9 -4.91 7.33 -27.22
CA PRO A 9 -4.22 6.34 -26.40
C PRO A 9 -3.87 6.89 -25.01
N PHE A 10 -3.95 6.01 -23.99
CA PHE A 10 -3.49 6.32 -22.65
C PHE A 10 -1.98 6.17 -22.54
N ASN A 11 -1.36 7.05 -21.77
CA ASN A 11 -0.02 6.81 -21.24
C ASN A 11 -0.13 5.99 -19.96
N ALA A 12 0.82 5.13 -19.70
CA ALA A 12 0.86 4.37 -18.44
C ALA A 12 1.03 5.29 -17.23
N VAL A 13 1.76 6.39 -17.39
CA VAL A 13 2.05 7.36 -16.33
C VAL A 13 1.81 8.77 -16.87
N ASP A 14 0.99 9.54 -16.16
CA ASP A 14 0.80 10.97 -16.38
C ASP A 14 1.11 11.72 -15.09
N ILE A 15 1.93 12.74 -15.17
CA ILE A 15 2.34 13.61 -14.06
C ILE A 15 1.83 15.01 -14.31
N GLU A 16 1.03 15.55 -13.39
CA GLU A 16 0.49 16.90 -13.47
C GLU A 16 0.97 17.73 -12.28
N ARG A 17 1.58 18.88 -12.56
CA ARG A 17 1.95 19.84 -11.53
C ARG A 17 0.74 20.72 -11.20
N LEU A 18 0.31 20.72 -9.95
CA LEU A 18 -0.84 21.51 -9.51
C LEU A 18 -0.44 22.94 -9.09
N PRO A 19 -1.39 23.91 -9.13
CA PRO A 19 -1.11 25.29 -8.76
C PRO A 19 -0.58 25.50 -7.34
N ASP A 20 -0.90 24.61 -6.41
CA ASP A 20 -0.44 24.66 -5.02
C ASP A 20 0.97 24.04 -4.81
N GLY A 21 1.63 23.66 -5.89
CA GLY A 21 2.95 23.03 -5.86
C GLY A 21 2.95 21.53 -5.63
N LYS A 22 1.80 20.93 -5.42
CA LYS A 22 1.65 19.47 -5.31
C LYS A 22 1.72 18.80 -6.67
N THR A 23 1.92 17.51 -6.67
CA THR A 23 1.97 16.68 -7.87
C THR A 23 0.79 15.73 -7.88
N ARG A 24 0.07 15.68 -8.98
CA ARG A 24 -0.94 14.67 -9.24
C ARG A 24 -0.32 13.58 -10.11
N VAL A 25 -0.42 12.35 -9.64
CA VAL A 25 0.07 11.17 -10.35
C VAL A 25 -1.15 10.37 -10.82
N ILE A 26 -1.19 10.07 -12.11
CA ILE A 26 -2.26 9.27 -12.72
C ILE A 26 -1.58 8.07 -13.36
N LEU A 27 -2.04 6.88 -13.00
CA LEU A 27 -1.50 5.62 -13.50
C LEU A 27 -2.58 4.85 -14.25
N HIS A 28 -2.18 4.28 -15.39
CA HIS A 28 -3.07 3.45 -16.20
C HIS A 28 -2.48 2.07 -16.38
N ASP A 29 -3.31 1.06 -16.22
CA ASP A 29 -2.99 -0.34 -16.48
C ASP A 29 -4.07 -0.98 -17.36
N ASN A 30 -3.79 -2.16 -17.87
CA ASN A 30 -4.70 -2.87 -18.77
C ASN A 30 -5.18 -2.00 -19.93
N ILE A 31 -4.24 -1.22 -20.49
CA ILE A 31 -4.52 -0.30 -21.60
C ILE A 31 -4.90 -1.12 -22.84
N ALA A 32 -6.06 -0.83 -23.39
CA ALA A 32 -6.61 -1.51 -24.56
C ALA A 32 -7.37 -0.53 -25.46
N SER A 33 -7.77 -1.00 -26.61
CA SER A 33 -8.64 -0.25 -27.51
C SER A 33 -9.73 -1.14 -28.05
N GLU A 34 -10.87 -0.54 -28.37
CA GLU A 34 -11.97 -1.23 -29.04
C GLU A 34 -12.60 -0.33 -30.11
N VAL A 35 -13.15 -0.95 -31.14
CA VAL A 35 -13.89 -0.24 -32.18
C VAL A 35 -15.37 -0.26 -31.81
N ARG A 36 -15.98 0.93 -31.81
CA ARG A 36 -17.41 1.11 -31.57
C ARG A 36 -18.05 1.74 -32.79
N THR A 37 -19.30 1.36 -33.07
CA THR A 37 -20.07 1.94 -34.13
C THR A 37 -21.16 2.82 -33.52
N ASP A 38 -21.19 4.11 -33.91
CA ASP A 38 -22.17 5.06 -33.49
C ASP A 38 -22.79 5.73 -34.75
N GLU A 39 -24.12 5.63 -34.91
CA GLU A 39 -24.83 6.14 -36.07
C GLU A 39 -24.25 5.71 -37.42
N GLY A 40 -23.75 4.47 -37.50
CA GLY A 40 -23.12 3.91 -38.69
C GLY A 40 -21.67 4.32 -38.92
N VAL A 41 -21.06 5.10 -38.01
CA VAL A 41 -19.67 5.53 -38.09
C VAL A 41 -18.83 4.73 -37.08
N GLU A 42 -17.77 4.09 -37.55
CA GLU A 42 -16.81 3.41 -36.70
C GLU A 42 -15.83 4.42 -36.10
N HIS A 43 -15.54 4.25 -34.80
CA HIS A 43 -14.49 5.01 -34.11
C HIS A 43 -13.78 4.11 -33.10
N THR A 44 -12.53 4.45 -32.79
CA THR A 44 -11.74 3.74 -31.80
C THR A 44 -11.85 4.44 -30.46
N VAL A 45 -12.14 3.65 -29.43
CA VAL A 45 -12.15 4.11 -28.03
C VAL A 45 -11.02 3.39 -27.29
N TYR A 46 -10.26 4.14 -26.51
CA TYR A 46 -9.21 3.61 -25.67
C TYR A 46 -9.74 3.47 -24.25
N ILE A 47 -9.45 2.34 -23.64
CA ILE A 47 -9.88 1.99 -22.28
C ILE A 47 -8.68 1.61 -21.43
N ALA A 48 -8.75 1.89 -20.16
CA ALA A 48 -7.71 1.50 -19.19
C ALA A 48 -8.29 1.47 -17.78
N ASP A 49 -7.68 0.71 -16.92
CA ASP A 49 -7.87 0.87 -15.48
C ASP A 49 -7.06 2.08 -15.03
N GLU A 50 -7.62 2.90 -14.16
CA GLU A 50 -7.01 4.13 -13.71
C GLU A 50 -6.99 4.24 -12.19
N VAL A 51 -5.88 4.69 -11.65
CA VAL A 51 -5.75 5.17 -10.28
C VAL A 51 -5.06 6.52 -10.29
N ALA A 52 -5.35 7.36 -9.30
CA ALA A 52 -4.71 8.66 -9.17
C ALA A 52 -4.53 9.02 -7.69
N PHE A 53 -3.51 9.81 -7.40
CA PHE A 53 -3.30 10.39 -6.09
C PHE A 53 -2.55 11.71 -6.20
N ILE A 54 -2.63 12.50 -5.13
CA ILE A 54 -1.93 13.77 -5.02
C ILE A 54 -0.89 13.66 -3.90
N THR A 55 0.31 14.11 -4.17
CA THR A 55 1.41 14.09 -3.20
C THR A 55 2.13 15.44 -3.17
N SER A 56 2.72 15.79 -2.03
CA SER A 56 3.61 16.93 -1.91
C SER A 56 5.02 16.63 -2.42
N GLU A 57 5.33 15.37 -2.69
CA GLU A 57 6.63 14.96 -3.24
C GLU A 57 6.71 15.23 -4.74
N ALA A 58 7.92 15.52 -5.21
CA ALA A 58 8.19 15.65 -6.64
C ALA A 58 8.41 14.26 -7.23
N ILE A 59 7.40 13.75 -7.94
CA ILE A 59 7.49 12.46 -8.63
C ILE A 59 7.72 12.70 -10.12
N THR A 60 8.77 12.07 -10.67
CA THR A 60 9.09 12.11 -12.09
C THR A 60 8.41 10.93 -12.82
N PRO A 61 8.19 11.05 -14.15
CA PRO A 61 7.69 9.92 -14.95
C PRO A 61 8.57 8.69 -14.85
N GLU A 62 9.89 8.86 -14.79
CA GLU A 62 10.87 7.78 -14.67
C GLU A 62 10.72 7.03 -13.34
N TYR A 63 10.62 7.78 -12.24
CA TYR A 63 10.37 7.20 -10.91
C TYR A 63 9.05 6.44 -10.88
N ALA A 64 7.99 7.04 -11.40
CA ALA A 64 6.67 6.42 -11.41
C ALA A 64 6.62 5.15 -12.27
N THR A 65 7.36 5.11 -13.36
CA THR A 65 7.49 3.90 -14.20
C THR A 65 8.23 2.79 -13.46
N GLU A 66 9.33 3.13 -12.80
CA GLU A 66 10.15 2.18 -12.04
C GLU A 66 9.41 1.62 -10.82
N HIS A 67 8.60 2.45 -10.16
CA HIS A 67 7.84 2.10 -8.95
C HIS A 67 6.34 1.94 -9.19
N PHE A 68 5.94 1.63 -10.41
CA PHE A 68 4.54 1.60 -10.84
C PHE A 68 3.62 0.76 -9.92
N ALA A 69 4.02 -0.47 -9.62
CA ALA A 69 3.21 -1.36 -8.80
C ALA A 69 3.03 -0.84 -7.37
N ASP A 70 4.07 -0.26 -6.78
CA ASP A 70 4.01 0.29 -5.43
C ASP A 70 3.16 1.57 -5.37
N LEU A 71 3.27 2.43 -6.38
CA LEU A 71 2.45 3.63 -6.49
C LEU A 71 0.99 3.29 -6.78
N TRP A 72 0.73 2.27 -7.57
CA TRP A 72 -0.62 1.76 -7.81
C TRP A 72 -1.26 1.29 -6.50
N TYR A 73 -0.51 0.48 -5.75
CA TYR A 73 -0.95 0.01 -4.44
C TYR A 73 -1.26 1.17 -3.49
N TYR A 74 -0.37 2.16 -3.43
CA TYR A 74 -0.58 3.37 -2.62
C TYR A 74 -1.85 4.13 -3.03
N ALA A 75 -2.08 4.29 -4.32
CA ALA A 75 -3.27 4.97 -4.84
C ALA A 75 -4.57 4.27 -4.44
N GLU A 76 -4.58 2.93 -4.45
CA GLU A 76 -5.75 2.15 -4.06
C GLU A 76 -5.98 2.09 -2.55
N ASN A 77 -4.92 2.07 -1.76
CA ASN A 77 -5.00 1.80 -0.32
C ASN A 77 -4.80 3.04 0.56
N GLY A 78 -4.25 4.13 0.03
CA GLY A 78 -3.92 5.32 0.82
C GLY A 78 -2.69 5.15 1.72
N GLU A 79 -2.00 4.01 1.61
CA GLU A 79 -0.80 3.68 2.37
C GLU A 79 0.09 2.74 1.57
N THR A 80 1.39 2.72 1.85
CA THR A 80 2.32 1.77 1.25
C THR A 80 2.12 0.36 1.82
N ARG A 81 2.67 -0.66 1.15
CA ARG A 81 2.66 -2.03 1.68
C ARG A 81 3.34 -2.13 3.04
N ASP A 82 4.47 -1.44 3.20
CA ASP A 82 5.22 -1.44 4.46
C ASP A 82 4.43 -0.77 5.59
N GLU A 83 3.77 0.35 5.31
CA GLU A 83 2.89 1.03 6.27
C GLU A 83 1.71 0.14 6.68
N LYS A 84 1.07 -0.48 5.71
CA LYS A 84 -0.03 -1.41 5.99
C LYS A 84 0.43 -2.61 6.80
N TYR A 85 1.57 -3.20 6.44
CA TYR A 85 2.16 -4.31 7.20
C TYR A 85 2.40 -3.91 8.66
N ALA A 86 3.08 -2.79 8.88
CA ALA A 86 3.39 -2.31 10.23
C ALA A 86 2.12 -2.05 11.04
N ARG A 87 1.12 -1.42 10.44
CA ARG A 87 -0.17 -1.15 11.07
C ARG A 87 -0.91 -2.43 11.45
N LEU A 88 -0.91 -3.42 10.56
CA LEU A 88 -1.58 -4.70 10.81
C LEU A 88 -0.88 -5.49 11.91
N VAL A 89 0.46 -5.53 11.91
CA VAL A 89 1.24 -6.20 12.98
C VAL A 89 0.90 -5.58 14.33
N ASP A 90 0.93 -4.25 14.41
CA ASP A 90 0.58 -3.57 15.66
C ASP A 90 -0.85 -3.88 16.11
N ALA A 91 -1.81 -3.80 15.20
CA ALA A 91 -3.21 -4.11 15.50
C ALA A 91 -3.38 -5.55 16.02
N TYR A 92 -2.75 -6.53 15.38
CA TYR A 92 -2.84 -7.94 15.80
C TYR A 92 -2.16 -8.19 17.15
N VAL A 93 -1.02 -7.57 17.39
CA VAL A 93 -0.37 -7.66 18.71
C VAL A 93 -1.28 -7.07 19.78
N ARG A 94 -1.93 -5.93 19.50
CA ARG A 94 -2.84 -5.26 20.44
C ARG A 94 -4.12 -6.04 20.75
N GLU A 95 -4.51 -6.98 19.92
CA GLU A 95 -5.63 -7.88 20.22
C GLU A 95 -5.39 -8.73 21.48
N LYS A 96 -4.13 -9.05 21.79
CA LYS A 96 -3.74 -9.90 22.91
C LYS A 96 -2.96 -9.17 23.99
N TYR A 97 -2.08 -8.23 23.60
CA TYR A 97 -1.20 -7.53 24.52
C TYR A 97 -1.38 -6.02 24.37
N SER A 98 -1.62 -5.34 25.47
CA SER A 98 -1.54 -3.87 25.48
C SER A 98 -0.09 -3.41 25.32
N GLN A 99 0.12 -2.15 24.97
CA GLN A 99 1.47 -1.56 24.91
C GLN A 99 2.19 -1.70 26.26
N SER A 100 1.48 -1.40 27.36
CA SER A 100 2.03 -1.53 28.72
C SER A 100 2.42 -2.96 29.05
N ALA A 101 1.62 -3.96 28.62
CA ALA A 101 1.92 -5.38 28.83
C ALA A 101 3.19 -5.79 28.06
N VAL A 102 3.32 -5.37 26.81
CA VAL A 102 4.52 -5.63 25.99
C VAL A 102 5.77 -5.04 26.67
N GLU A 103 5.70 -3.79 27.08
CA GLU A 103 6.82 -3.12 27.76
C GLU A 103 7.18 -3.80 29.08
N ALA A 104 6.18 -4.18 29.89
CA ALA A 104 6.42 -4.89 31.14
C ALA A 104 7.10 -6.26 30.91
N ILE A 105 6.66 -7.04 29.94
CA ILE A 105 7.25 -8.34 29.62
C ILE A 105 8.71 -8.16 29.19
N ILE A 106 9.00 -7.21 28.32
CA ILE A 106 10.35 -6.95 27.85
C ILE A 106 11.24 -6.45 28.98
N ASN A 107 10.77 -5.50 29.79
CA ASN A 107 11.54 -4.92 30.90
C ASN A 107 11.83 -5.97 32.00
N ASN A 108 10.87 -6.80 32.32
CA ASN A 108 11.04 -7.89 33.29
C ASN A 108 12.13 -8.87 32.81
N TYR A 109 12.07 -9.27 31.55
CA TYR A 109 13.09 -10.15 30.97
C TYR A 109 14.48 -9.52 30.99
N LEU A 110 14.61 -8.24 30.61
CA LEU A 110 15.89 -7.54 30.60
C LEU A 110 16.45 -7.34 32.01
N SER A 111 15.59 -7.15 33.01
CA SER A 111 15.99 -6.94 34.41
C SER A 111 16.40 -8.24 35.11
N ALA A 112 15.79 -9.36 34.76
CA ALA A 112 16.02 -10.67 35.39
C ALA A 112 15.97 -11.80 34.35
N PRO A 113 16.97 -11.87 33.43
CA PRO A 113 16.95 -12.83 32.32
C PRO A 113 17.03 -14.31 32.75
N GLU A 114 17.43 -14.58 34.00
CA GLU A 114 17.48 -15.92 34.57
C GLU A 114 16.17 -16.36 35.26
N ASN A 115 15.19 -15.43 35.40
CA ASN A 115 13.91 -15.76 35.98
C ASN A 115 13.08 -16.57 34.96
N GLU A 116 12.69 -17.78 35.32
CA GLU A 116 12.00 -18.72 34.42
C GLU A 116 10.63 -18.22 33.97
N GLU A 117 9.88 -17.55 34.86
CA GLU A 117 8.57 -16.97 34.52
C GLU A 117 8.72 -15.86 33.48
N TYR A 118 9.68 -14.93 33.65
CA TYR A 118 9.95 -13.83 32.72
C TYR A 118 10.45 -14.32 31.38
N LYS A 119 11.29 -15.36 31.37
CA LYS A 119 11.74 -16.02 30.13
C LYS A 119 10.56 -16.62 29.37
N ALA A 120 9.66 -17.32 30.06
CA ALA A 120 8.48 -17.93 29.44
C ALA A 120 7.52 -16.89 28.87
N GLU A 121 7.25 -15.82 29.60
CA GLU A 121 6.39 -14.71 29.12
C GLU A 121 7.01 -14.02 27.89
N PHE A 122 8.30 -13.77 27.90
CA PHE A 122 9.00 -13.16 26.77
C PHE A 122 8.98 -14.09 25.55
N ALA A 123 9.24 -15.38 25.72
CA ALA A 123 9.19 -16.35 24.63
C ALA A 123 7.78 -16.45 24.02
N ALA A 124 6.74 -16.46 24.86
CA ALA A 124 5.35 -16.47 24.41
C ALA A 124 5.00 -15.21 23.60
N LEU A 125 5.45 -14.04 24.05
CA LEU A 125 5.27 -12.78 23.34
C LEU A 125 5.95 -12.83 21.95
N GLN A 126 7.19 -13.29 21.87
CA GLN A 126 7.93 -13.36 20.60
C GLN A 126 7.24 -14.32 19.62
N THR A 127 6.80 -15.47 20.09
CA THR A 127 6.06 -16.44 19.25
C THR A 127 4.79 -15.83 18.70
N TYR A 128 4.02 -15.16 19.54
CA TYR A 128 2.77 -14.48 19.12
C TYR A 128 3.06 -13.36 18.10
N ARG A 129 4.12 -12.58 18.31
CA ARG A 129 4.52 -11.52 17.35
C ARG A 129 4.87 -12.09 15.99
N GLU A 130 5.57 -13.22 15.92
CA GLU A 130 5.86 -13.88 14.64
C GLU A 130 4.57 -14.35 13.94
N GLU A 131 3.60 -14.90 14.67
CA GLU A 131 2.29 -15.25 14.13
C GLU A 131 1.56 -14.02 13.57
N CYS A 132 1.62 -12.88 14.27
CA CYS A 132 1.04 -11.62 13.81
C CYS A 132 1.71 -11.10 12.54
N LYS A 133 3.02 -11.23 12.43
CA LYS A 133 3.78 -10.84 11.23
C LYS A 133 3.40 -11.71 10.03
N ASP A 134 3.29 -13.01 10.21
CA ASP A 134 2.88 -13.93 9.15
C ASP A 134 1.47 -13.63 8.66
N LYS A 135 0.56 -13.37 9.59
CA LYS A 135 -0.82 -12.98 9.28
C LYS A 135 -0.88 -11.66 8.51
N ALA A 136 -0.16 -10.64 8.97
CA ALA A 136 -0.09 -9.34 8.32
C ALA A 136 0.52 -9.44 6.91
N LYS A 137 1.57 -10.23 6.75
CA LYS A 137 2.24 -10.44 5.47
C LYS A 137 1.31 -11.06 4.42
N ALA A 138 0.41 -11.95 4.83
CA ALA A 138 -0.56 -12.57 3.95
C ALA A 138 -1.64 -11.59 3.46
N GLU A 139 -1.85 -10.47 4.16
CA GLU A 139 -2.89 -9.47 3.86
C GLU A 139 -2.37 -8.24 3.09
N VAL A 140 -1.08 -8.19 2.81
CA VAL A 140 -0.45 -7.03 2.15
C VAL A 140 -0.21 -7.25 0.65
#